data_cf09228f53f2f3bfa0e69f587c12641d
#
_entry.id   cf09228f53f2f3bfa0e69f587c12641d
#
_cell.length_a   1.000
_cell.length_b   1.000
_cell.length_c   1.000
_cell.angle_alpha   90.00
_cell.angle_beta   90.00
_cell.angle_gamma   90.00
#
_symmetry.space_group_name_H-M   'P 1'
#
loop_
_entity.id
_entity.type
_entity.pdbx_description
1 polymer ?
#
loop_
_entity_poly.entity_id
_entity_poly.type
_entity_poly.pdbx_seq_one_letter_code
_entity_poly.pdbx_strand_id
1 'polypeptide(L)'
;MSRYAYIMIILILSLIFLSSCSPSAEKADQVLISTPSEEAQEDEPPKREIVSSYENLRGNAKEPKLESKVIFIKNISADKAVETISRAIPNIIAVKNEESSSMVVRGEEYEIMEAQKIINTIDKKIPQILIEGKVVEVSQSGLEDIGIIWGKEQGSFKFSIDKNTGGISQSDDILGTINMLIASGKANILANPKITALDGKEAEINIGSRIPYAVPAGTSSTATQWTVQYIDAGVNLKILSNVASDGTIVSTIKPEVSNVSEWRTTTAGEFPVISTRNASVTVRIRDGETLVIGGLINEFDRENVSKIPVLSDVPVFGQLFQRKVSERSKSEVIFLITPHLMD
;
A
#
# COMPACT_ATOMS: atom_id res chain seq x y z
N MET A 1 -34.63 -15.45 -28.86
CA MET A 1 -35.61 -14.48 -28.31
C MET A 1 -35.35 -14.21 -26.83
N SER A 2 -34.10 -13.98 -26.39
CA SER A 2 -33.84 -13.75 -24.95
C SER A 2 -32.84 -12.59 -24.64
N ARG A 3 -32.35 -11.88 -25.61
CA ARG A 3 -31.39 -10.77 -25.37
C ARG A 3 -32.03 -9.38 -25.41
N TYR A 4 -33.24 -9.23 -25.91
CA TYR A 4 -33.96 -7.95 -25.99
C TYR A 4 -34.82 -7.67 -24.76
N ALA A 5 -35.18 -8.68 -23.98
CA ALA A 5 -35.97 -8.50 -22.73
C ALA A 5 -35.15 -7.86 -21.61
N TYR A 6 -33.83 -8.09 -21.55
CA TYR A 6 -32.97 -7.51 -20.50
C TYR A 6 -32.64 -6.03 -20.74
N ILE A 7 -32.55 -5.61 -21.99
CA ILE A 7 -32.27 -4.19 -22.35
C ILE A 7 -33.51 -3.31 -22.09
N MET A 8 -34.71 -3.84 -22.27
CA MET A 8 -35.95 -3.10 -21.98
C MET A 8 -36.19 -2.88 -20.48
N ILE A 9 -35.78 -3.81 -19.63
CA ILE A 9 -35.94 -3.68 -18.17
C ILE A 9 -34.99 -2.63 -17.60
N ILE A 10 -33.77 -2.51 -18.13
CA ILE A 10 -32.78 -1.50 -17.69
C ILE A 10 -33.20 -0.08 -18.11
N LEU A 11 -33.87 0.08 -19.27
CA LEU A 11 -34.35 1.36 -19.75
C LEU A 11 -35.59 1.86 -19.00
N ILE A 12 -36.41 0.98 -18.46
CA ILE A 12 -37.58 1.33 -17.65
C ILE A 12 -37.21 1.71 -16.23
N LEU A 13 -36.14 1.13 -15.66
CA LEU A 13 -35.63 1.50 -14.32
C LEU A 13 -34.89 2.84 -14.31
N SER A 14 -34.37 3.32 -15.45
CA SER A 14 -33.68 4.63 -15.50
C SER A 14 -34.65 5.82 -15.62
N LEU A 15 -35.93 5.60 -15.98
CA LEU A 15 -36.93 6.66 -16.11
C LEU A 15 -37.66 6.98 -14.80
N ILE A 16 -37.53 6.17 -13.76
CA ILE A 16 -38.24 6.36 -12.48
C ILE A 16 -37.44 7.23 -11.48
N PHE A 17 -36.15 7.51 -11.77
CA PHE A 17 -35.29 8.30 -10.85
C PHE A 17 -35.13 9.79 -11.22
N LEU A 18 -35.89 10.32 -12.17
CA LEU A 18 -35.78 11.72 -12.63
C LEU A 18 -37.04 12.57 -12.34
N SER A 19 -37.78 12.26 -11.29
CA SER A 19 -38.93 13.08 -10.90
C SER A 19 -38.99 13.25 -9.39
N SER A 20 -38.18 14.10 -8.81
CA SER A 20 -38.42 14.75 -7.52
C SER A 20 -37.25 15.67 -7.15
N CYS A 21 -37.28 16.91 -7.55
CA CYS A 21 -36.84 18.06 -6.73
C CYS A 21 -37.14 19.35 -7.51
N SER A 22 -38.24 19.98 -7.18
CA SER A 22 -38.56 21.37 -7.56
C SER A 22 -38.56 22.21 -6.30
N PRO A 23 -37.82 23.32 -6.21
CA PRO A 23 -37.90 24.26 -5.10
C PRO A 23 -39.10 25.20 -5.32
N SER A 24 -40.01 25.24 -4.40
CA SER A 24 -41.13 26.21 -4.33
C SER A 24 -40.59 27.59 -3.95
N ALA A 25 -40.80 28.56 -4.86
CA ALA A 25 -40.63 29.98 -4.55
C ALA A 25 -41.79 30.43 -3.66
N GLU A 26 -41.51 30.86 -2.46
CA GLU A 26 -42.48 31.46 -1.52
C GLU A 26 -42.53 32.96 -1.73
N LYS A 27 -43.73 33.43 -2.05
CA LYS A 27 -44.06 34.84 -2.28
C LYS A 27 -43.96 35.63 -0.95
N ALA A 28 -43.27 36.73 -0.98
CA ALA A 28 -43.33 37.74 0.07
C ALA A 28 -44.66 38.50 -0.03
N ASP A 29 -45.55 38.32 0.95
CA ASP A 29 -46.71 39.16 1.19
C ASP A 29 -46.29 40.42 1.95
N GLN A 30 -46.54 41.57 1.29
CA GLN A 30 -46.45 42.89 1.91
C GLN A 30 -47.66 43.07 2.84
N VAL A 31 -47.42 43.15 4.12
CA VAL A 31 -48.43 43.64 5.10
C VAL A 31 -48.21 45.11 5.34
N LEU A 32 -49.12 45.91 4.80
CA LEU A 32 -49.30 47.32 5.16
C LEU A 32 -49.81 47.42 6.60
N ILE A 33 -49.02 47.96 7.51
CA ILE A 33 -49.50 48.34 8.84
C ILE A 33 -49.69 49.84 8.86
N SER A 34 -50.96 50.19 8.97
CA SER A 34 -51.46 51.56 9.28
C SER A 34 -51.07 51.95 10.69
N THR A 35 -50.50 53.10 10.84
CA THR A 35 -50.29 53.80 12.12
C THR A 35 -51.59 54.34 12.66
N PRO A 36 -51.88 54.18 13.95
CA PRO A 36 -52.66 55.13 14.74
C PRO A 36 -51.69 55.95 15.63
N SER A 37 -51.76 57.25 15.49
CA SER A 37 -51.23 58.24 16.43
C SER A 37 -52.06 58.20 17.70
N GLU A 38 -51.44 57.90 18.84
CA GLU A 38 -51.99 58.23 20.16
C GLU A 38 -50.87 58.67 21.07
N GLU A 39 -50.97 59.92 21.50
CA GLU A 39 -50.14 60.52 22.49
C GLU A 39 -50.35 59.80 23.84
N ALA A 40 -49.25 59.20 24.36
CA ALA A 40 -49.22 58.73 25.74
C ALA A 40 -47.97 59.28 26.45
N GLN A 41 -48.25 59.91 27.54
CA GLN A 41 -47.35 60.59 28.47
C GLN A 41 -46.10 59.77 28.82
N GLU A 42 -45.02 60.51 28.88
CA GLU A 42 -43.70 60.12 29.33
C GLU A 42 -43.74 59.88 30.85
N ASP A 43 -43.87 58.62 31.27
CA ASP A 43 -43.63 58.21 32.66
C ASP A 43 -42.20 57.64 32.72
N GLU A 44 -41.32 58.43 33.39
CA GLU A 44 -39.92 58.07 33.61
C GLU A 44 -39.82 56.80 34.45
N PRO A 45 -39.22 55.71 33.94
CA PRO A 45 -39.10 54.49 34.73
C PRO A 45 -38.08 54.73 35.86
N PRO A 46 -38.31 54.11 37.03
CA PRO A 46 -37.39 54.30 38.17
C PRO A 46 -36.01 53.79 37.86
N LYS A 47 -35.00 54.62 38.06
CA LYS A 47 -33.57 54.26 38.02
C LYS A 47 -33.36 53.07 38.95
N ARG A 48 -33.28 51.87 38.39
CA ARG A 48 -32.82 50.67 39.11
C ARG A 48 -31.32 50.79 39.31
N GLU A 49 -30.90 50.96 40.57
CA GLU A 49 -29.53 50.72 41.03
C GLU A 49 -29.12 49.26 40.88
N ILE A 50 -28.95 48.81 39.66
CA ILE A 50 -28.44 47.44 39.38
C ILE A 50 -27.02 47.50 38.80
N VAL A 51 -26.45 48.72 38.59
CA VAL A 51 -25.14 48.87 37.93
C VAL A 51 -23.96 48.62 38.88
N SER A 52 -24.18 48.73 40.23
CA SER A 52 -23.06 48.58 41.17
C SER A 52 -22.68 47.10 41.51
N SER A 53 -23.61 46.16 41.28
CA SER A 53 -23.34 44.73 41.62
C SER A 53 -22.48 44.00 40.58
N TYR A 54 -22.49 44.45 39.34
CA TYR A 54 -21.69 43.83 38.28
C TYR A 54 -20.25 44.33 38.19
N GLU A 55 -19.96 45.53 38.67
CA GLU A 55 -18.58 46.06 38.75
C GLU A 55 -17.78 45.36 39.84
N ASN A 56 -18.37 44.90 40.91
CA ASN A 56 -17.68 44.17 41.98
C ASN A 56 -17.40 42.71 41.65
N LEU A 57 -18.03 42.14 40.63
CA LEU A 57 -17.70 40.82 40.13
C LEU A 57 -16.58 40.82 39.07
N ARG A 58 -16.24 41.96 38.49
CA ARG A 58 -15.07 42.16 37.61
C ARG A 58 -13.76 42.45 38.35
N GLY A 59 -13.82 42.68 39.62
CA GLY A 59 -12.66 43.03 40.39
C GLY A 59 -11.88 41.82 40.89
N ASN A 60 -11.25 41.04 40.05
CA ASN A 60 -10.03 40.22 40.26
C ASN A 60 -9.79 39.16 39.17
N ALA A 61 -10.43 39.29 38.03
CA ALA A 61 -9.94 38.53 36.88
C ALA A 61 -8.65 39.25 36.42
N LYS A 62 -7.49 38.79 36.91
CA LYS A 62 -6.18 39.18 36.41
C LYS A 62 -6.24 38.96 34.89
N GLU A 63 -6.14 40.06 34.11
CA GLU A 63 -6.10 39.89 32.64
C GLU A 63 -5.05 38.85 32.31
N PRO A 64 -5.37 37.87 31.48
CA PRO A 64 -4.44 36.81 31.13
C PRO A 64 -3.19 37.44 30.50
N LYS A 65 -2.04 37.28 31.14
CA LYS A 65 -0.77 37.78 30.65
C LYS A 65 -0.34 36.90 29.48
N LEU A 66 -0.64 37.34 28.26
CA LEU A 66 -0.22 36.66 27.05
C LEU A 66 1.27 36.89 26.79
N GLU A 67 2.01 35.83 26.71
CA GLU A 67 3.43 35.81 26.34
C GLU A 67 3.61 35.19 24.94
N SER A 68 4.74 35.50 24.31
CA SER A 68 5.10 34.92 23.03
C SER A 68 6.44 34.21 23.14
N LYS A 69 6.53 33.00 22.62
CA LYS A 69 7.76 32.18 22.65
C LYS A 69 8.01 31.56 21.29
N VAL A 70 9.28 31.51 20.87
CA VAL A 70 9.72 30.79 19.67
C VAL A 70 10.10 29.39 20.08
N ILE A 71 9.55 28.41 19.38
CA ILE A 71 9.87 26.97 19.55
C ILE A 71 10.54 26.51 18.26
N PHE A 72 11.76 26.00 18.38
CA PHE A 72 12.50 25.42 17.26
C PHE A 72 12.09 23.95 17.05
N ILE A 73 11.91 23.56 15.79
CA ILE A 73 11.46 22.26 15.37
C ILE A 73 12.60 21.62 14.57
N LYS A 74 12.90 20.35 14.82
CA LYS A 74 14.06 19.67 14.20
C LYS A 74 13.65 18.63 13.17
N ASN A 75 12.63 17.83 13.48
CA ASN A 75 12.33 16.61 12.73
C ASN A 75 10.97 16.65 12.02
N ILE A 76 9.99 17.34 12.58
CA ILE A 76 8.67 17.49 11.96
C ILE A 76 8.57 18.81 11.20
N SER A 77 7.63 18.92 10.26
CA SER A 77 7.38 20.17 9.58
C SER A 77 6.67 21.18 10.50
N ALA A 78 7.01 22.46 10.35
CA ALA A 78 6.39 23.54 11.12
C ALA A 78 4.86 23.59 10.93
N ASP A 79 4.36 23.26 9.72
CA ASP A 79 2.93 23.19 9.44
C ASP A 79 2.21 22.16 10.31
N LYS A 80 2.77 20.94 10.42
CA LYS A 80 2.23 19.88 11.28
C LYS A 80 2.30 20.23 12.75
N ALA A 81 3.40 20.88 13.18
CA ALA A 81 3.55 21.34 14.56
C ALA A 81 2.47 22.36 14.92
N VAL A 82 2.27 23.39 14.09
CA VAL A 82 1.23 24.40 14.27
C VAL A 82 -0.16 23.77 14.27
N GLU A 83 -0.47 22.90 13.32
CA GLU A 83 -1.74 22.20 13.25
C GLU A 83 -2.02 21.38 14.52
N THR A 84 -1.03 20.62 14.98
CA THR A 84 -1.15 19.79 16.18
C THR A 84 -1.39 20.64 17.43
N ILE A 85 -0.61 21.71 17.62
CA ILE A 85 -0.75 22.60 18.76
C ILE A 85 -2.08 23.34 18.75
N SER A 86 -2.51 23.88 17.62
CA SER A 86 -3.79 24.59 17.49
C SER A 86 -5.01 23.68 17.77
N ARG A 87 -4.89 22.38 17.48
CA ARG A 87 -5.93 21.40 17.81
C ARG A 87 -5.89 20.93 19.26
N ALA A 88 -4.68 20.83 19.84
CA ALA A 88 -4.51 20.34 21.21
C ALA A 88 -4.83 21.43 22.26
N ILE A 89 -4.54 22.71 21.98
CA ILE A 89 -4.71 23.82 22.89
C ILE A 89 -5.51 24.92 22.17
N PRO A 90 -6.84 24.98 22.36
CA PRO A 90 -7.72 25.86 21.56
C PRO A 90 -7.46 27.35 21.68
N ASN A 91 -6.96 27.82 22.83
CA ASN A 91 -6.76 29.26 23.11
C ASN A 91 -5.37 29.78 22.69
N ILE A 92 -4.48 28.91 22.26
CA ILE A 92 -3.13 29.25 21.86
C ILE A 92 -3.10 29.73 20.40
N ILE A 93 -2.32 30.76 20.13
CA ILE A 93 -2.04 31.20 18.76
C ILE A 93 -0.68 30.65 18.36
N ALA A 94 -0.65 29.75 17.40
CA ALA A 94 0.57 29.19 16.85
C ALA A 94 0.74 29.59 15.39
N VAL A 95 1.88 30.16 15.03
CA VAL A 95 2.19 30.62 13.66
C VAL A 95 3.57 30.07 13.26
N LYS A 96 3.67 29.49 12.06
CA LYS A 96 4.96 29.04 11.51
C LYS A 96 5.82 30.24 11.12
N ASN A 97 7.13 30.12 11.25
CA ASN A 97 8.08 31.01 10.62
C ASN A 97 8.47 30.40 9.24
N GLU A 98 8.26 31.17 8.17
CA GLU A 98 8.52 30.69 6.80
C GLU A 98 10.03 30.58 6.49
N GLU A 99 10.87 31.37 7.18
CA GLU A 99 12.31 31.39 6.92
C GLU A 99 13.12 30.42 7.78
N SER A 100 12.52 29.84 8.81
CA SER A 100 13.21 28.90 9.70
C SER A 100 12.32 27.78 10.17
N SER A 101 12.92 26.62 10.49
CA SER A 101 12.20 25.49 11.10
C SER A 101 11.79 25.82 12.54
N SER A 102 10.93 26.83 12.71
CA SER A 102 10.44 27.29 14.00
C SER A 102 8.99 27.73 13.92
N MET A 103 8.33 27.78 15.06
CA MET A 103 7.01 28.38 15.21
C MET A 103 7.01 29.37 16.35
N VAL A 104 6.19 30.41 16.24
CA VAL A 104 5.90 31.36 17.30
C VAL A 104 4.59 30.94 17.95
N VAL A 105 4.62 30.81 19.27
CA VAL A 105 3.45 30.43 20.07
C VAL A 105 3.14 31.58 21.00
N ARG A 106 1.87 32.01 21.03
CA ARG A 106 1.37 33.07 21.91
C ARG A 106 0.19 32.54 22.71
N GLY A 107 0.28 32.67 24.03
CA GLY A 107 -0.74 32.22 24.97
C GLY A 107 -0.37 32.54 26.40
N GLU A 108 -1.07 31.95 27.36
CA GLU A 108 -0.70 32.03 28.77
C GLU A 108 0.54 31.16 29.04
N GLU A 109 1.29 31.45 30.09
CA GLU A 109 2.53 30.75 30.42
C GLU A 109 2.37 29.24 30.50
N TYR A 110 1.26 28.76 31.12
CA TYR A 110 1.00 27.32 31.21
C TYR A 110 0.71 26.67 29.84
N GLU A 111 -0.02 27.38 28.95
CA GLU A 111 -0.32 26.91 27.58
C GLU A 111 0.97 26.79 26.75
N ILE A 112 1.87 27.74 26.87
CA ILE A 112 3.17 27.72 26.20
C ILE A 112 4.04 26.58 26.72
N MET A 113 4.03 26.29 28.03
CA MET A 113 4.74 25.16 28.61
C MET A 113 4.15 23.81 28.11
N GLU A 114 2.83 23.74 28.04
CA GLU A 114 2.15 22.55 27.51
C GLU A 114 2.47 22.34 26.02
N ALA A 115 2.41 23.39 25.20
CA ALA A 115 2.80 23.36 23.80
C ALA A 115 4.24 22.88 23.63
N GLN A 116 5.16 23.39 24.44
CA GLN A 116 6.56 22.95 24.38
C GLN A 116 6.73 21.47 24.77
N LYS A 117 5.98 20.98 25.77
CA LYS A 117 6.00 19.57 26.16
C LYS A 117 5.46 18.68 25.05
N ILE A 118 4.36 19.09 24.40
CA ILE A 118 3.79 18.37 23.27
C ILE A 118 4.81 18.30 22.14
N ILE A 119 5.40 19.44 21.74
CA ILE A 119 6.41 19.48 20.66
C ILE A 119 7.60 18.59 20.98
N ASN A 120 8.17 18.67 22.19
CA ASN A 120 9.31 17.83 22.58
C ASN A 120 8.98 16.33 22.54
N THR A 121 7.69 15.97 22.67
CA THR A 121 7.25 14.57 22.61
C THR A 121 7.10 14.09 21.18
N ILE A 122 6.63 14.93 20.24
CA ILE A 122 6.35 14.57 18.86
C ILE A 122 7.51 14.87 17.91
N ASP A 123 8.42 15.80 18.25
CA ASP A 123 9.57 16.19 17.40
C ASP A 123 10.72 15.19 17.53
N LYS A 124 10.42 13.93 17.22
CA LYS A 124 11.41 12.85 17.20
C LYS A 124 11.87 12.58 15.77
N LYS A 125 13.11 12.12 15.65
CA LYS A 125 13.64 11.65 14.37
C LYS A 125 12.80 10.46 13.89
N ILE A 126 12.30 10.56 12.67
CA ILE A 126 11.55 9.47 12.04
C ILE A 126 12.60 8.48 11.50
N PRO A 127 12.60 7.21 11.94
CA PRO A 127 13.55 6.24 11.47
C PRO A 127 13.32 5.91 10.00
N GLN A 128 14.38 5.42 9.36
CA GLN A 128 14.31 4.87 8.01
C GLN A 128 14.33 3.34 8.07
N ILE A 129 13.65 2.72 7.14
CA ILE A 129 13.57 1.26 7.04
C ILE A 129 14.08 0.87 5.65
N LEU A 130 15.19 0.13 5.61
CA LEU A 130 15.67 -0.53 4.41
C LEU A 130 14.97 -1.88 4.28
N ILE A 131 14.31 -2.13 3.17
CA ILE A 131 13.75 -3.44 2.83
C ILE A 131 14.58 -4.08 1.74
N GLU A 132 15.13 -5.26 2.03
CA GLU A 132 15.76 -6.12 1.04
C GLU A 132 14.79 -7.23 0.65
N GLY A 133 14.41 -7.26 -0.64
CA GLY A 133 13.62 -8.35 -1.21
C GLY A 133 14.54 -9.32 -1.95
N LYS A 134 14.33 -10.63 -1.79
CA LYS A 134 14.98 -11.64 -2.64
C LYS A 134 13.90 -12.55 -3.22
N VAL A 135 13.96 -12.75 -4.53
CA VAL A 135 13.13 -13.72 -5.22
C VAL A 135 14.05 -14.81 -5.74
N VAL A 136 13.86 -16.02 -5.23
CA VAL A 136 14.75 -17.16 -5.49
C VAL A 136 13.93 -18.28 -6.13
N GLU A 137 14.44 -18.86 -7.20
CA GLU A 137 13.92 -20.09 -7.80
C GLU A 137 14.77 -21.28 -7.38
N VAL A 138 14.13 -22.27 -6.78
CA VAL A 138 14.78 -23.50 -6.29
C VAL A 138 14.34 -24.67 -7.16
N SER A 139 15.29 -25.47 -7.63
CA SER A 139 15.03 -26.67 -8.41
C SER A 139 14.48 -27.80 -7.52
N GLN A 140 13.84 -28.81 -8.12
CA GLN A 140 13.34 -29.99 -7.41
C GLN A 140 14.39 -30.65 -6.50
N SER A 141 15.61 -30.84 -7.02
CA SER A 141 16.71 -31.44 -6.23
C SER A 141 17.12 -30.57 -5.05
N GLY A 142 16.98 -29.23 -5.20
CA GLY A 142 17.23 -28.29 -4.10
C GLY A 142 16.14 -28.33 -3.04
N LEU A 143 14.88 -28.51 -3.42
CA LEU A 143 13.75 -28.63 -2.48
C LEU A 143 13.85 -29.88 -1.59
N GLU A 144 14.32 -31.00 -2.16
CA GLU A 144 14.55 -32.23 -1.39
C GLU A 144 15.65 -32.03 -0.33
N ASP A 145 16.69 -31.25 -0.63
CA ASP A 145 17.77 -30.95 0.28
C ASP A 145 17.36 -29.96 1.40
N ILE A 146 16.47 -29.00 1.07
CA ILE A 146 15.93 -28.07 2.07
C ILE A 146 14.94 -28.78 3.00
N GLY A 147 14.32 -29.87 2.54
CA GLY A 147 13.29 -30.58 3.31
C GLY A 147 12.03 -29.75 3.56
N ILE A 148 11.71 -28.79 2.65
CA ILE A 148 10.46 -28.03 2.73
C ILE A 148 9.29 -28.97 2.42
N ILE A 149 8.69 -29.51 3.47
CA ILE A 149 7.44 -30.26 3.38
C ILE A 149 6.34 -29.37 3.94
N TRP A 150 5.51 -28.82 3.06
CA TRP A 150 4.30 -28.12 3.47
C TRP A 150 3.35 -29.12 4.15
N GLY A 151 3.31 -29.11 5.49
CA GLY A 151 2.26 -29.76 6.26
C GLY A 151 2.52 -31.19 6.76
N LYS A 152 3.76 -31.71 6.88
CA LYS A 152 4.08 -32.94 7.59
C LYS A 152 5.20 -32.79 8.62
N GLU A 153 4.94 -33.35 9.81
CA GLU A 153 5.80 -33.37 10.98
C GLU A 153 7.01 -34.30 10.83
N GLN A 154 7.97 -34.06 9.97
CA GLN A 154 9.29 -34.69 10.09
C GLN A 154 10.26 -34.16 9.05
N GLY A 155 11.19 -33.30 9.49
CA GLY A 155 12.33 -32.82 8.72
C GLY A 155 12.46 -31.29 8.74
N SER A 156 13.40 -30.82 9.41
CA SER A 156 14.21 -29.59 9.49
C SER A 156 13.68 -28.20 9.11
N PHE A 157 12.47 -28.02 8.61
CA PHE A 157 11.83 -26.72 8.46
C PHE A 157 10.47 -26.74 9.14
N LYS A 158 10.44 -26.34 10.41
CA LYS A 158 9.19 -26.07 11.11
C LYS A 158 8.77 -24.62 10.88
N PHE A 159 7.80 -24.42 10.04
CA PHE A 159 6.91 -23.26 10.19
C PHE A 159 6.05 -23.53 11.43
N SER A 160 6.49 -23.10 12.59
CA SER A 160 5.63 -23.09 13.77
C SER A 160 5.04 -21.69 13.91
N ILE A 161 3.73 -21.60 13.79
CA ILE A 161 2.99 -20.42 14.26
C ILE A 161 3.00 -20.54 15.78
N ASP A 162 3.76 -19.70 16.46
CA ASP A 162 3.68 -19.58 17.92
C ASP A 162 2.30 -19.01 18.26
N LYS A 163 1.47 -19.86 18.87
CA LYS A 163 0.10 -19.51 19.28
C LYS A 163 0.05 -18.39 20.32
N ASN A 164 1.15 -18.11 21.00
CA ASN A 164 1.20 -17.09 22.06
C ASN A 164 1.63 -15.70 21.56
N THR A 165 2.39 -15.62 20.49
CA THR A 165 2.87 -14.33 19.95
C THR A 165 2.30 -13.99 18.58
N GLY A 166 1.59 -14.92 17.92
CA GLY A 166 1.07 -14.74 16.57
C GLY A 166 2.17 -14.57 15.51
N GLY A 167 3.43 -14.79 15.90
CA GLY A 167 4.59 -14.70 15.05
C GLY A 167 4.91 -16.04 14.38
N ILE A 168 5.40 -16.00 13.15
CA ILE A 168 5.97 -17.15 12.47
C ILE A 168 7.39 -17.30 13.02
N SER A 169 7.61 -18.31 13.89
CA SER A 169 8.95 -18.64 14.37
C SER A 169 9.68 -19.39 13.28
N GLN A 170 10.74 -18.77 12.76
CA GLN A 170 11.55 -19.30 11.69
C GLN A 170 12.84 -19.89 12.26
N SER A 171 13.24 -21.09 11.79
CA SER A 171 14.51 -21.73 12.15
C SER A 171 15.69 -20.89 11.65
N ASP A 172 16.73 -20.78 12.46
CA ASP A 172 17.74 -19.73 12.48
C ASP A 172 18.66 -19.55 11.26
N ASP A 173 18.55 -20.30 10.14
CA ASP A 173 19.48 -20.14 9.02
C ASP A 173 18.91 -20.42 7.61
N ILE A 174 17.77 -19.79 7.30
CA ILE A 174 17.24 -19.87 5.93
C ILE A 174 18.16 -19.22 4.92
N LEU A 175 18.77 -18.08 5.26
CA LEU A 175 19.70 -17.41 4.36
C LEU A 175 20.94 -18.25 4.10
N GLY A 176 21.49 -18.91 5.11
CA GLY A 176 22.61 -19.84 4.96
C GLY A 176 22.28 -21.01 4.05
N THR A 177 21.10 -21.62 4.26
CA THR A 177 20.65 -22.73 3.43
C THR A 177 20.42 -22.31 1.99
N ILE A 178 19.77 -21.17 1.73
CA ILE A 178 19.54 -20.65 0.38
C ILE A 178 20.88 -20.30 -0.30
N ASN A 179 21.81 -19.66 0.41
CA ASN A 179 23.11 -19.34 -0.14
C ASN A 179 23.92 -20.62 -0.48
N MET A 180 23.82 -21.67 0.31
CA MET A 180 24.42 -22.97 0.00
C MET A 180 23.79 -23.61 -1.24
N LEU A 181 22.47 -23.51 -1.43
CA LEU A 181 21.80 -24.02 -2.62
C LEU A 181 22.18 -23.22 -3.87
N ILE A 182 22.33 -21.90 -3.76
CA ILE A 182 22.83 -21.05 -4.83
C ILE A 182 24.26 -21.43 -5.19
N ALA A 183 25.13 -21.62 -4.20
CA ALA A 183 26.52 -22.03 -4.41
C ALA A 183 26.62 -23.42 -5.06
N SER A 184 25.68 -24.35 -4.78
CA SER A 184 25.63 -25.68 -5.40
C SER A 184 24.89 -25.71 -6.73
N GLY A 185 24.38 -24.57 -7.22
CA GLY A 185 23.66 -24.46 -8.50
C GLY A 185 22.23 -25.04 -8.47
N LYS A 186 21.69 -25.30 -7.29
CA LYS A 186 20.32 -25.81 -7.10
C LYS A 186 19.27 -24.72 -6.93
N ALA A 187 19.71 -23.48 -6.73
CA ALA A 187 18.84 -22.30 -6.67
C ALA A 187 19.44 -21.13 -7.45
N ASN A 188 18.59 -20.29 -8.01
CA ASN A 188 18.94 -19.08 -8.72
C ASN A 188 18.25 -17.87 -8.13
N ILE A 189 18.97 -16.76 -7.97
CA ILE A 189 18.35 -15.47 -7.61
C ILE A 189 17.73 -14.86 -8.87
N LEU A 190 16.41 -14.76 -8.90
CA LEU A 190 15.69 -14.10 -9.98
C LEU A 190 15.76 -12.57 -9.86
N ALA A 191 15.68 -12.06 -8.62
CA ALA A 191 15.72 -10.63 -8.33
C ALA A 191 16.16 -10.38 -6.88
N ASN A 192 16.83 -9.23 -6.66
CA ASN A 192 17.20 -8.77 -5.32
C ASN A 192 17.05 -7.25 -5.20
N PRO A 193 15.82 -6.71 -5.24
CA PRO A 193 15.60 -5.28 -5.07
C PRO A 193 15.84 -4.85 -3.63
N LYS A 194 16.34 -3.61 -3.46
CA LYS A 194 16.51 -2.95 -2.16
C LYS A 194 15.92 -1.56 -2.22
N ILE A 195 15.19 -1.16 -1.21
CA ILE A 195 14.58 0.15 -1.13
C ILE A 195 14.51 0.64 0.31
N THR A 196 14.78 1.93 0.51
CA THR A 196 14.69 2.58 1.82
C THR A 196 13.49 3.54 1.84
N ALA A 197 12.73 3.51 2.91
CA ALA A 197 11.60 4.41 3.14
C ALA A 197 11.65 4.97 4.56
N LEU A 198 11.06 6.16 4.77
CA LEU A 198 10.78 6.66 6.12
C LEU A 198 9.63 5.84 6.73
N ASP A 199 9.64 5.71 8.05
CA ASP A 199 8.56 5.09 8.82
C ASP A 199 7.19 5.69 8.46
N GLY A 200 6.21 4.83 8.14
CA GLY A 200 4.87 5.23 7.72
C GLY A 200 4.77 5.84 6.31
N LYS A 201 5.83 5.77 5.49
CA LYS A 201 5.81 6.27 4.11
C LYS A 201 5.88 5.12 3.11
N GLU A 202 5.05 5.26 2.08
CA GLU A 202 5.11 4.36 0.92
C GLU A 202 6.34 4.66 0.08
N ALA A 203 7.00 3.61 -0.41
CA ALA A 203 8.08 3.70 -1.38
C ALA A 203 7.90 2.62 -2.44
N GLU A 204 8.33 2.93 -3.66
CA GLU A 204 8.25 2.04 -4.81
C GLU A 204 9.53 2.15 -5.64
N ILE A 205 10.06 0.99 -6.02
CA ILE A 205 11.18 0.89 -6.95
C ILE A 205 10.76 0.02 -8.13
N ASN A 206 10.97 0.53 -9.34
CA ASN A 206 10.68 -0.18 -10.58
C ASN A 206 11.94 -0.21 -11.44
N ILE A 207 12.45 -1.40 -11.72
CA ILE A 207 13.69 -1.63 -12.49
C ILE A 207 13.38 -2.64 -13.58
N GLY A 208 13.43 -2.23 -14.85
CA GLY A 208 13.08 -3.12 -15.93
C GLY A 208 13.39 -2.55 -17.30
N SER A 209 12.92 -3.27 -18.31
CA SER A 209 12.99 -2.91 -19.70
C SER A 209 11.61 -2.76 -20.29
N ARG A 210 11.43 -1.76 -21.11
CA ARG A 210 10.22 -1.54 -21.89
C ARG A 210 10.42 -2.17 -23.26
N ILE A 211 9.68 -3.22 -23.55
CA ILE A 211 9.83 -4.08 -24.72
C ILE A 211 8.83 -3.65 -25.78
N PRO A 212 9.28 -3.15 -26.94
CA PRO A 212 8.39 -2.80 -28.03
C PRO A 212 7.94 -4.05 -28.80
N TYR A 213 6.69 -4.09 -29.21
CA TYR A 213 6.17 -5.07 -30.14
C TYR A 213 5.19 -4.41 -31.12
N ALA A 214 5.16 -4.92 -32.35
CA ALA A 214 4.30 -4.36 -33.38
C ALA A 214 2.95 -5.06 -33.45
N VAL A 215 1.88 -4.29 -33.51
CA VAL A 215 0.51 -4.79 -33.72
C VAL A 215 -0.11 -4.16 -34.95
N PRO A 216 -0.92 -4.89 -35.73
CA PRO A 216 -1.63 -4.30 -36.86
C PRO A 216 -2.70 -3.33 -36.33
N ALA A 217 -2.59 -2.07 -36.75
CA ALA A 217 -3.53 -0.99 -36.40
C ALA A 217 -4.72 -0.90 -37.34
N GLY A 218 -4.64 -1.48 -38.54
CA GLY A 218 -5.69 -1.53 -39.53
C GLY A 218 -5.19 -2.16 -40.82
N THR A 219 -6.11 -2.78 -41.55
CA THR A 219 -5.83 -3.36 -42.85
C THR A 219 -6.58 -2.55 -43.91
N SER A 220 -5.85 -1.88 -44.80
CA SER A 220 -6.38 -1.31 -46.05
C SER A 220 -6.17 -2.34 -47.14
N SER A 221 -6.94 -2.21 -48.22
CA SER A 221 -6.85 -3.12 -49.39
C SER A 221 -5.45 -3.20 -50.03
N THR A 222 -4.56 -2.27 -49.70
CA THR A 222 -3.20 -2.16 -50.27
C THR A 222 -2.07 -2.23 -49.25
N ALA A 223 -2.30 -2.01 -47.96
CA ALA A 223 -1.25 -2.04 -46.93
C ALA A 223 -1.79 -2.30 -45.55
N THR A 224 -1.01 -3.04 -44.72
CA THR A 224 -1.23 -3.18 -43.30
C THR A 224 -0.47 -2.07 -42.59
N GLN A 225 -1.17 -1.26 -41.79
CA GLN A 225 -0.53 -0.27 -40.91
C GLN A 225 -0.15 -0.93 -39.61
N TRP A 226 1.07 -0.67 -39.12
CA TRP A 226 1.60 -1.22 -37.90
C TRP A 226 1.70 -0.12 -36.82
N THR A 227 1.32 -0.44 -35.61
CA THR A 227 1.52 0.42 -34.43
C THR A 227 2.43 -0.30 -33.46
N VAL A 228 3.38 0.45 -32.89
CA VAL A 228 4.27 -0.09 -31.85
C VAL A 228 3.59 0.07 -30.49
N GLN A 229 3.43 -1.03 -29.79
CA GLN A 229 3.02 -1.06 -28.40
C GLN A 229 4.19 -1.48 -27.52
N TYR A 230 4.08 -1.22 -26.24
CA TYR A 230 5.13 -1.50 -25.26
C TYR A 230 4.57 -2.35 -24.11
N ILE A 231 5.38 -3.27 -23.63
CA ILE A 231 5.12 -4.02 -22.41
C ILE A 231 6.32 -3.90 -21.50
N ASP A 232 6.07 -3.63 -20.22
CA ASP A 232 7.13 -3.49 -19.23
C ASP A 232 7.42 -4.87 -18.62
N ALA A 233 8.72 -5.23 -18.53
CA ALA A 233 9.19 -6.43 -17.88
C ALA A 233 10.38 -6.09 -16.99
N GLY A 234 10.38 -6.62 -15.76
CA GLY A 234 11.42 -6.31 -14.78
C GLY A 234 10.99 -6.63 -13.36
N VAL A 235 11.47 -5.84 -12.42
CA VAL A 235 11.25 -5.98 -10.98
C VAL A 235 10.56 -4.72 -10.47
N ASN A 236 9.43 -4.89 -9.81
CA ASN A 236 8.74 -3.84 -9.06
C ASN A 236 8.64 -4.28 -7.61
N LEU A 237 9.01 -3.40 -6.68
CA LEU A 237 8.84 -3.60 -5.26
C LEU A 237 8.20 -2.35 -4.66
N LYS A 238 6.97 -2.51 -4.18
CA LYS A 238 6.22 -1.48 -3.48
C LYS A 238 6.09 -1.87 -2.01
N ILE A 239 6.40 -0.92 -1.13
CA ILE A 239 6.41 -1.14 0.31
C ILE A 239 5.71 -0.01 1.07
N LEU A 240 5.10 -0.38 2.19
CA LEU A 240 4.66 0.53 3.26
C LEU A 240 5.03 -0.12 4.59
N SER A 241 5.97 0.47 5.30
CA SER A 241 6.50 -0.10 6.54
C SER A 241 6.31 0.86 7.72
N ASN A 242 6.00 0.30 8.89
CA ASN A 242 5.86 1.03 10.14
C ASN A 242 6.63 0.31 11.25
N VAL A 243 7.33 1.09 12.08
CA VAL A 243 7.98 0.58 13.28
C VAL A 243 6.98 0.55 14.43
N ALA A 244 6.73 -0.62 14.98
CA ALA A 244 5.87 -0.78 16.16
C ALA A 244 6.61 -0.37 17.44
N SER A 245 5.86 -0.12 18.52
CA SER A 245 6.43 0.28 19.82
C SER A 245 7.35 -0.74 20.45
N ASP A 246 7.25 -2.01 20.07
CA ASP A 246 8.10 -3.12 20.49
C ASP A 246 9.38 -3.28 19.64
N GLY A 247 9.63 -2.36 18.70
CA GLY A 247 10.78 -2.40 17.78
C GLY A 247 10.60 -3.36 16.59
N THR A 248 9.47 -4.03 16.45
CA THR A 248 9.19 -4.85 15.26
C THR A 248 8.73 -3.97 14.11
N ILE A 249 8.97 -4.44 12.89
CA ILE A 249 8.62 -3.74 11.66
C ILE A 249 7.39 -4.41 11.03
N VAL A 250 6.29 -3.68 10.92
CA VAL A 250 5.08 -4.11 10.23
C VAL A 250 5.15 -3.57 8.81
N SER A 251 5.25 -4.46 7.83
CA SER A 251 5.42 -4.06 6.42
C SER A 251 4.34 -4.67 5.54
N THR A 252 3.69 -3.83 4.74
CA THR A 252 2.91 -4.25 3.58
C THR A 252 3.82 -4.21 2.37
N ILE A 253 4.02 -5.36 1.73
CA ILE A 253 5.03 -5.58 0.71
C ILE A 253 4.37 -6.18 -0.52
N LYS A 254 4.67 -5.61 -1.69
CA LYS A 254 4.14 -6.07 -2.99
C LYS A 254 5.30 -6.21 -3.97
N PRO A 255 6.04 -7.33 -3.92
CA PRO A 255 7.06 -7.65 -4.91
C PRO A 255 6.38 -8.15 -6.19
N GLU A 256 6.95 -7.77 -7.33
CA GLU A 256 6.60 -8.28 -8.64
C GLU A 256 7.87 -8.47 -9.46
N VAL A 257 8.01 -9.65 -10.09
CA VAL A 257 9.10 -9.96 -11.01
C VAL A 257 8.50 -10.46 -12.30
N SER A 258 8.83 -9.82 -13.40
CA SER A 258 8.38 -10.19 -14.74
C SER A 258 9.56 -10.30 -15.69
N ASN A 259 9.51 -11.27 -16.57
CA ASN A 259 10.52 -11.49 -17.62
C ASN A 259 9.88 -12.02 -18.90
N VAL A 260 10.51 -11.77 -20.04
CA VAL A 260 10.13 -12.42 -21.29
C VAL A 260 10.53 -13.89 -21.20
N SER A 261 9.53 -14.78 -21.25
CA SER A 261 9.78 -16.22 -21.24
C SER A 261 10.05 -16.78 -22.64
N GLU A 262 9.35 -16.28 -23.63
CA GLU A 262 9.52 -16.69 -25.03
C GLU A 262 9.00 -15.59 -25.98
N TRP A 263 9.41 -15.69 -27.25
CA TRP A 263 8.81 -14.92 -28.34
C TRP A 263 7.92 -15.85 -29.16
N ARG A 264 6.67 -15.48 -29.33
CA ARG A 264 5.71 -16.27 -30.10
C ARG A 264 5.47 -15.63 -31.45
N THR A 265 5.90 -16.28 -32.51
CA THR A 265 5.66 -15.90 -33.89
C THR A 265 4.25 -16.30 -34.30
N THR A 266 3.48 -15.36 -34.80
CA THR A 266 2.14 -15.56 -35.35
C THR A 266 2.07 -14.97 -36.75
N THR A 267 0.97 -15.21 -37.47
CA THR A 267 0.71 -14.57 -38.76
C THR A 267 0.62 -13.04 -38.67
N ALA A 268 0.39 -12.49 -37.47
CA ALA A 268 0.31 -11.06 -37.19
C ALA A 268 1.61 -10.46 -36.64
N GLY A 269 2.72 -11.23 -36.54
CA GLY A 269 4.01 -10.77 -36.05
C GLY A 269 4.54 -11.57 -34.86
N GLU A 270 5.63 -11.07 -34.27
CA GLU A 270 6.25 -11.64 -33.09
C GLU A 270 5.79 -10.92 -31.83
N PHE A 271 5.35 -11.70 -30.85
CA PHE A 271 4.82 -11.20 -29.59
C PHE A 271 5.60 -11.76 -28.40
N PRO A 272 6.00 -10.94 -27.44
CA PRO A 272 6.63 -11.42 -26.22
C PRO A 272 5.60 -12.09 -25.30
N VAL A 273 5.93 -13.25 -24.77
CA VAL A 273 5.20 -13.89 -23.68
C VAL A 273 5.87 -13.50 -22.37
N ILE A 274 5.14 -12.80 -21.51
CA ILE A 274 5.67 -12.35 -20.22
C ILE A 274 5.26 -13.34 -19.14
N SER A 275 6.24 -13.81 -18.39
CA SER A 275 6.05 -14.56 -17.15
C SER A 275 6.15 -13.62 -15.98
N THR A 276 5.07 -13.45 -15.22
CA THR A 276 4.99 -12.56 -14.06
C THR A 276 4.78 -13.37 -12.79
N ARG A 277 5.54 -13.01 -11.74
CA ARG A 277 5.44 -13.56 -10.40
C ARG A 277 5.24 -12.40 -9.44
N ASN A 278 4.15 -12.39 -8.69
CA ASN A 278 3.86 -11.34 -7.72
C ASN A 278 3.31 -11.92 -6.42
N ALA A 279 3.43 -11.13 -5.36
CA ALA A 279 2.82 -11.40 -4.07
C ALA A 279 2.31 -10.09 -3.47
N SER A 280 1.36 -10.18 -2.55
CA SER A 280 0.91 -9.03 -1.76
C SER A 280 0.62 -9.51 -0.36
N VAL A 281 1.37 -9.01 0.62
CA VAL A 281 1.31 -9.51 1.98
C VAL A 281 1.60 -8.40 2.98
N THR A 282 0.98 -8.50 4.16
CA THR A 282 1.34 -7.68 5.32
C THR A 282 1.88 -8.59 6.41
N VAL A 283 3.10 -8.32 6.86
CA VAL A 283 3.82 -9.14 7.82
C VAL A 283 4.46 -8.30 8.91
N ARG A 284 4.73 -8.94 10.05
CA ARG A 284 5.49 -8.36 11.15
C ARG A 284 6.81 -9.11 11.27
N ILE A 285 7.92 -8.39 11.22
CA ILE A 285 9.27 -8.96 11.17
C ILE A 285 10.15 -8.18 12.15
N ARG A 286 11.13 -8.85 12.78
CA ARG A 286 12.16 -8.18 13.56
C ARG A 286 13.21 -7.54 12.68
N ASP A 287 13.91 -6.55 13.24
CA ASP A 287 15.05 -5.95 12.55
C ASP A 287 16.11 -7.00 12.20
N GLY A 288 16.55 -7.02 10.94
CA GLY A 288 17.53 -7.95 10.41
C GLY A 288 17.07 -9.41 10.21
N GLU A 289 15.83 -9.75 10.59
CA GLU A 289 15.28 -11.09 10.41
C GLU A 289 14.80 -11.28 8.97
N THR A 290 15.10 -12.43 8.35
CA THR A 290 14.59 -12.77 7.03
C THR A 290 13.36 -13.66 7.14
N LEU A 291 12.28 -13.23 6.50
CA LEU A 291 11.02 -13.96 6.46
C LEU A 291 10.71 -14.43 5.03
N VAL A 292 10.29 -15.69 4.90
CA VAL A 292 9.65 -16.19 3.68
C VAL A 292 8.19 -15.73 3.68
N ILE A 293 7.84 -14.86 2.74
CA ILE A 293 6.48 -14.29 2.66
C ILE A 293 5.54 -15.08 1.74
N GLY A 294 6.09 -15.99 0.94
CA GLY A 294 5.30 -16.84 0.07
C GLY A 294 6.15 -17.59 -0.94
N GLY A 295 5.53 -18.51 -1.62
CA GLY A 295 6.17 -19.28 -2.67
C GLY A 295 5.13 -19.86 -3.65
N LEU A 296 5.59 -20.24 -4.83
CA LEU A 296 4.80 -20.86 -5.87
C LEU A 296 5.54 -22.09 -6.38
N ILE A 297 4.92 -23.25 -6.27
CA ILE A 297 5.42 -24.48 -6.88
C ILE A 297 4.93 -24.52 -8.33
N ASN A 298 5.89 -24.59 -9.25
CA ASN A 298 5.63 -24.83 -10.67
C ASN A 298 6.05 -26.25 -11.01
N GLU A 299 5.08 -27.07 -11.41
CA GLU A 299 5.33 -28.44 -11.84
C GLU A 299 4.94 -28.58 -13.31
N PHE A 300 5.91 -28.97 -14.12
CA PHE A 300 5.74 -29.16 -15.55
C PHE A 300 6.04 -30.63 -15.87
N ASP A 301 5.04 -31.34 -16.37
CA ASP A 301 5.16 -32.71 -16.82
C ASP A 301 4.80 -32.75 -18.31
N ARG A 302 5.78 -33.05 -19.14
CA ARG A 302 5.61 -33.21 -20.57
C ARG A 302 5.96 -34.65 -20.95
N GLU A 303 5.01 -35.36 -21.49
CA GLU A 303 5.22 -36.65 -22.06
C GLU A 303 5.06 -36.58 -23.57
N ASN A 304 6.13 -36.91 -24.28
CA ASN A 304 6.15 -36.98 -25.73
C ASN A 304 6.28 -38.45 -26.14
N VAL A 305 5.24 -38.98 -26.74
CA VAL A 305 5.22 -40.36 -27.24
C VAL A 305 5.29 -40.36 -28.78
N SER A 306 6.43 -40.74 -29.31
CA SER A 306 6.58 -41.00 -30.75
C SER A 306 6.39 -42.50 -31.00
N LYS A 307 5.36 -42.88 -31.77
CA LYS A 307 5.08 -44.28 -32.05
C LYS A 307 4.95 -44.52 -33.56
N ILE A 308 5.39 -45.72 -33.98
CA ILE A 308 5.15 -46.20 -35.36
C ILE A 308 3.76 -46.80 -35.40
N PRO A 309 2.82 -46.23 -36.19
CA PRO A 309 1.46 -46.76 -36.27
C PRO A 309 1.46 -48.25 -36.65
N VAL A 310 0.50 -49.03 -36.15
CA VAL A 310 0.33 -50.46 -36.33
C VAL A 310 1.36 -51.31 -35.58
N LEU A 311 2.65 -51.02 -35.64
CA LEU A 311 3.71 -51.81 -34.96
C LEU A 311 3.74 -51.55 -33.46
N SER A 312 3.42 -50.34 -33.03
CA SER A 312 3.33 -49.99 -31.60
C SER A 312 2.13 -50.59 -30.88
N ASP A 313 1.12 -51.08 -31.62
CA ASP A 313 -0.10 -51.62 -31.05
C ASP A 313 -0.05 -53.15 -30.90
N VAL A 314 1.10 -53.80 -31.29
CA VAL A 314 1.31 -55.23 -31.14
C VAL A 314 1.52 -55.60 -29.67
N PRO A 315 0.71 -56.51 -29.09
CA PRO A 315 0.88 -56.94 -27.71
C PRO A 315 2.28 -57.47 -27.46
N VAL A 316 2.90 -57.12 -26.32
CA VAL A 316 4.23 -57.52 -25.86
C VAL A 316 5.39 -56.79 -26.61
N PHE A 317 5.34 -56.69 -27.94
CA PHE A 317 6.43 -56.10 -28.74
C PHE A 317 6.21 -54.64 -29.11
N GLY A 318 5.02 -54.09 -28.91
CA GLY A 318 4.70 -52.68 -29.27
C GLY A 318 5.57 -51.63 -28.60
N GLN A 319 6.08 -51.89 -27.40
CA GLN A 319 7.00 -51.00 -26.68
C GLN A 319 8.34 -50.77 -27.41
N LEU A 320 8.79 -51.73 -28.24
CA LEU A 320 10.00 -51.59 -29.03
C LEU A 320 9.85 -50.59 -30.20
N PHE A 321 8.61 -50.28 -30.58
CA PHE A 321 8.26 -49.40 -31.69
C PHE A 321 7.68 -48.05 -31.24
N GLN A 322 7.87 -47.73 -29.97
CA GLN A 322 7.52 -46.45 -29.39
C GLN A 322 8.72 -45.83 -28.62
N ARG A 323 8.88 -44.55 -28.78
CA ARG A 323 9.82 -43.73 -27.98
C ARG A 323 9.02 -42.81 -27.08
N LYS A 324 9.14 -43.06 -25.80
CA LYS A 324 8.54 -42.20 -24.77
C LYS A 324 9.64 -41.32 -24.19
N VAL A 325 9.46 -40.00 -24.32
CA VAL A 325 10.32 -38.99 -23.69
C VAL A 325 9.46 -38.29 -22.65
N SER A 326 9.77 -38.54 -21.39
CA SER A 326 9.13 -37.85 -20.26
C SER A 326 10.10 -36.78 -19.73
N GLU A 327 9.66 -35.56 -19.74
CA GLU A 327 10.37 -34.41 -19.15
C GLU A 327 9.54 -33.93 -17.98
N ARG A 328 10.06 -34.06 -16.77
CA ARG A 328 9.43 -33.57 -15.56
C ARG A 328 10.35 -32.53 -14.97
N SER A 329 9.84 -31.31 -14.84
CA SER A 329 10.52 -30.21 -14.17
C SER A 329 9.63 -29.69 -13.04
N LYS A 330 10.21 -29.54 -11.86
CA LYS A 330 9.56 -28.95 -10.72
C LYS A 330 10.49 -27.88 -10.15
N SER A 331 9.97 -26.68 -10.03
CA SER A 331 10.68 -25.58 -9.39
C SER A 331 9.75 -24.84 -8.44
N GLU A 332 10.31 -24.25 -7.43
CA GLU A 332 9.60 -23.38 -6.48
C GLU A 332 10.21 -21.99 -6.50
N VAL A 333 9.36 -20.99 -6.64
CA VAL A 333 9.74 -19.58 -6.48
C VAL A 333 9.41 -19.14 -5.09
N ILE A 334 10.40 -18.66 -4.36
CA ILE A 334 10.31 -18.24 -2.97
C ILE A 334 10.57 -16.74 -2.89
N PHE A 335 9.70 -16.03 -2.18
CA PHE A 335 9.87 -14.61 -1.86
C PHE A 335 10.37 -14.45 -0.43
N LEU A 336 11.51 -13.80 -0.28
CA LEU A 336 12.14 -13.51 1.01
C LEU A 336 12.22 -12.00 1.22
N ILE A 337 12.03 -11.58 2.45
CA ILE A 337 12.13 -10.18 2.85
C ILE A 337 12.95 -10.06 4.11
N THR A 338 13.86 -9.08 4.13
CA THR A 338 14.68 -8.73 5.28
C THR A 338 14.57 -7.22 5.51
N PRO A 339 13.89 -6.75 6.54
CA PRO A 339 13.90 -5.36 6.93
C PRO A 339 15.11 -5.02 7.78
N HIS A 340 15.63 -3.80 7.62
CA HIS A 340 16.68 -3.24 8.47
C HIS A 340 16.26 -1.84 8.92
N LEU A 341 16.28 -1.61 10.22
CA LEU A 341 16.07 -0.30 10.81
C LEU A 341 17.36 0.52 10.66
N MET A 342 17.24 1.72 10.07
CA MET A 342 18.35 2.64 9.88
C MET A 342 18.10 3.90 10.75
N ASP A 343 19.08 4.27 11.57
CA ASP A 343 19.04 5.47 12.45
C ASP A 343 19.31 6.78 11.70
#